data_5b5b6019fbd6eb5f633280dc37b91354
#
_entry.id   5b5b6019fbd6eb5f633280dc37b91354
#
_cell.length_a   1.000
_cell.length_b   1.000
_cell.length_c   1.000
_cell.angle_alpha   90.00
_cell.angle_beta   90.00
_cell.angle_gamma   90.00
#
_symmetry.space_group_name_H-M   'P 1'
#
loop_
_entity.id
_entity.type
_entity.pdbx_description
1 polymer ?
#
loop_
_entity_poly.entity_id
_entity_poly.type
_entity_poly.pdbx_seq_one_letter_code
_entity_poly.pdbx_strand_id
1 'polypeptide(L)'
;VWYPALVPEDEVKLGQYTAVTRNPGITATLFGRAIRDAIPNTAAGSFPLIVISHGYPGNRYLMSHLGENLASKGFVTVSIDHTDSTYDDQQAFASTLYNRPLDQRFVIERMAELGKDQSHFLGGLVDAEKTGVVGYSMGGYGLINNLGAGFSDKAVNATVAPPNDLLAIHAASNPRFRDSLDPRIAAGFAVAPWGMLQTFWQSEAFAGIRTPTFYLVGDKDDTVGYETGVRVMYKAAYNSERYLLTYKNAGHNAGAPMPVPREILDSPTGEGADHYMDPVWDNVRMNNVMAHFATAHFNAYLKGDATMFDYLHVRRDEPAAAVGAVAAP
;
A
#
# COMPACT_ATOMS: atom_id res chain seq x y z
N VAL A 1 11.90 -1.42 8.15
CA VAL A 1 12.12 -2.52 7.19
C VAL A 1 11.88 -3.84 7.90
N TRP A 2 11.13 -4.75 7.26
CA TRP A 2 10.95 -6.16 7.68
C TRP A 2 11.56 -7.05 6.60
N TYR A 3 12.18 -8.15 7.00
CA TYR A 3 12.91 -9.01 6.09
C TYR A 3 12.92 -10.47 6.58
N PRO A 4 13.11 -11.45 5.68
CA PRO A 4 13.34 -12.83 6.08
C PRO A 4 14.61 -12.97 6.90
N ALA A 5 14.49 -13.59 8.07
CA ALA A 5 15.55 -13.68 9.06
C ALA A 5 15.69 -15.10 9.61
N LEU A 6 16.84 -15.38 10.20
CA LEU A 6 17.06 -16.59 10.97
C LEU A 6 16.37 -16.45 12.34
N VAL A 7 15.62 -17.48 12.75
CA VAL A 7 14.98 -17.51 14.06
C VAL A 7 16.01 -17.97 15.09
N PRO A 8 16.31 -17.18 16.14
CA PRO A 8 17.19 -17.59 17.22
C PRO A 8 16.64 -18.82 17.96
N GLU A 9 17.53 -19.65 18.51
CA GLU A 9 17.15 -20.79 19.38
C GLU A 9 16.76 -20.35 20.79
N ASP A 10 17.24 -19.15 21.20
CA ASP A 10 17.02 -18.58 22.53
C ASP A 10 15.74 -17.73 22.61
N GLU A 11 15.52 -17.07 23.76
CA GLU A 11 14.41 -16.17 23.99
C GLU A 11 14.31 -15.03 22.94
N VAL A 12 13.15 -14.91 22.30
CA VAL A 12 12.90 -14.00 21.18
C VAL A 12 12.35 -12.67 21.68
N LYS A 13 13.02 -11.57 21.36
CA LYS A 13 12.48 -10.21 21.54
C LYS A 13 11.65 -9.81 20.34
N LEU A 14 10.34 -9.75 20.51
CA LEU A 14 9.45 -9.24 19.47
C LEU A 14 9.58 -7.71 19.32
N GLY A 15 9.37 -7.23 18.11
CA GLY A 15 9.44 -5.81 17.77
C GLY A 15 8.37 -5.00 18.50
N GLN A 16 8.79 -3.86 19.04
CA GLN A 16 7.90 -2.83 19.54
C GLN A 16 8.14 -1.56 18.74
N TYR A 17 7.06 -0.88 18.36
CA TYR A 17 7.11 0.33 17.58
C TYR A 17 6.45 1.46 18.37
N THR A 18 7.15 2.58 18.53
CA THR A 18 6.56 3.78 19.10
C THR A 18 6.04 4.65 17.96
N ALA A 19 4.78 4.98 17.99
CA ALA A 19 4.10 5.70 16.92
C ALA A 19 3.23 6.84 17.44
N VAL A 20 3.31 8.00 16.80
CA VAL A 20 2.28 9.04 16.95
C VAL A 20 0.99 8.50 16.34
N THR A 21 -0.13 8.69 17.02
CA THR A 21 -1.43 8.19 16.56
C THR A 21 -2.21 9.25 15.78
N ARG A 22 -3.41 8.91 15.30
CA ARG A 22 -4.34 9.86 14.67
C ARG A 22 -4.66 11.05 15.57
N ASN A 23 -4.66 10.86 16.89
CA ASN A 23 -4.62 11.95 17.85
C ASN A 23 -3.16 12.28 18.16
N PRO A 24 -2.60 13.40 17.66
CA PRO A 24 -1.17 13.70 17.81
C PRO A 24 -0.70 13.87 19.26
N GLY A 25 -1.65 14.09 20.20
CA GLY A 25 -1.38 14.12 21.64
C GLY A 25 -1.16 12.75 22.27
N ILE A 26 -1.38 11.66 21.51
CA ILE A 26 -1.25 10.29 22.00
C ILE A 26 -0.18 9.56 21.21
N THR A 27 0.84 9.09 21.92
CA THR A 27 1.84 8.17 21.37
C THR A 27 1.51 6.76 21.85
N ALA A 28 1.48 5.81 20.90
CA ALA A 28 1.18 4.41 21.19
C ALA A 28 2.41 3.53 21.09
N THR A 29 2.43 2.46 21.90
CA THR A 29 3.36 1.35 21.76
C THR A 29 2.67 0.21 21.05
N LEU A 30 3.09 -0.06 19.81
CA LEU A 30 2.58 -1.13 18.98
C LEU A 30 3.43 -2.37 19.16
N PHE A 31 2.79 -3.52 19.32
CA PHE A 31 3.46 -4.81 19.48
C PHE A 31 3.43 -5.58 18.17
N GLY A 32 4.61 -5.76 17.56
CA GLY A 32 4.80 -6.55 16.36
C GLY A 32 5.01 -8.04 16.65
N ARG A 33 5.01 -8.82 15.58
CA ARG A 33 5.35 -10.26 15.59
C ARG A 33 6.73 -10.53 14.99
N ALA A 34 7.35 -9.53 14.39
CA ALA A 34 8.71 -9.62 13.88
C ALA A 34 9.74 -9.63 15.05
N ILE A 35 10.84 -10.30 14.86
CA ILE A 35 11.96 -10.31 15.82
C ILE A 35 12.80 -9.05 15.58
N ARG A 36 13.05 -8.29 16.65
CA ARG A 36 13.87 -7.08 16.57
C ARG A 36 15.32 -7.45 16.24
N ASP A 37 15.89 -6.76 15.24
CA ASP A 37 17.29 -6.84 14.82
C ASP A 37 17.77 -8.29 14.56
N ALA A 38 16.88 -9.15 14.05
CA ALA A 38 17.17 -10.54 13.72
C ALA A 38 18.22 -10.64 12.60
N ILE A 39 19.02 -11.69 12.62
CA ILE A 39 20.05 -11.93 11.60
C ILE A 39 19.38 -12.19 10.24
N PRO A 40 19.69 -11.40 9.18
CA PRO A 40 19.12 -11.61 7.85
C PRO A 40 19.46 -13.01 7.31
N ASN A 41 18.48 -13.66 6.67
CA ASN A 41 18.69 -14.95 6.04
C ASN A 41 19.28 -14.81 4.62
N THR A 42 20.52 -14.33 4.54
CA THR A 42 21.22 -14.13 3.25
C THR A 42 21.57 -15.45 2.56
N ALA A 43 21.64 -16.56 3.28
CA ALA A 43 21.90 -17.89 2.71
C ALA A 43 20.76 -18.37 1.79
N ALA A 44 19.54 -17.86 1.96
CA ALA A 44 18.41 -18.16 1.08
C ALA A 44 18.40 -17.35 -0.23
N GLY A 45 19.37 -16.45 -0.44
CA GLY A 45 19.47 -15.56 -1.58
C GLY A 45 18.75 -14.23 -1.36
N SER A 46 18.55 -13.47 -2.46
CA SER A 46 17.83 -12.21 -2.41
C SER A 46 16.31 -12.41 -2.50
N PHE A 47 15.56 -11.48 -1.93
CA PHE A 47 14.10 -11.48 -1.86
C PHE A 47 13.51 -10.28 -2.59
N PRO A 48 12.40 -10.43 -3.32
CA PRO A 48 11.72 -9.31 -3.95
C PRO A 48 11.35 -8.22 -2.94
N LEU A 49 11.42 -6.96 -3.39
CA LEU A 49 11.10 -5.78 -2.59
C LEU A 49 9.61 -5.49 -2.60
N ILE A 50 9.04 -5.13 -1.44
CA ILE A 50 7.70 -4.54 -1.32
C ILE A 50 7.81 -3.17 -0.64
N VAL A 51 7.36 -2.13 -1.33
CA VAL A 51 7.22 -0.78 -0.77
C VAL A 51 5.79 -0.57 -0.28
N ILE A 52 5.62 -0.14 0.97
CA ILE A 52 4.32 0.15 1.58
C ILE A 52 4.21 1.66 1.79
N SER A 53 3.20 2.28 1.16
CA SER A 53 2.92 3.71 1.18
C SER A 53 1.56 3.96 1.85
N HIS A 54 1.58 4.63 3.00
CA HIS A 54 0.39 4.91 3.83
C HIS A 54 -0.55 5.97 3.25
N GLY A 55 -1.74 6.13 3.84
CA GLY A 55 -2.72 7.17 3.50
C GLY A 55 -2.33 8.56 3.99
N TYR A 56 -3.28 9.52 3.95
CA TYR A 56 -3.10 10.89 4.41
C TYR A 56 -4.16 11.26 5.46
N PRO A 57 -3.72 11.68 6.66
CA PRO A 57 -2.39 11.43 7.22
C PRO A 57 -2.23 9.97 7.67
N GLY A 58 -0.99 9.55 7.86
CA GLY A 58 -0.66 8.22 8.34
C GLY A 58 0.73 8.17 8.96
N ASN A 59 1.31 7.00 9.04
CA ASN A 59 2.72 6.81 9.34
C ASN A 59 3.21 5.43 8.84
N ARG A 60 4.51 5.19 8.92
CA ARG A 60 5.17 3.94 8.50
C ARG A 60 4.64 2.68 9.19
N TYR A 61 3.95 2.80 10.31
CA TYR A 61 3.44 1.66 11.07
C TYR A 61 1.98 1.33 10.81
N LEU A 62 1.26 2.20 10.07
CA LEU A 62 -0.18 2.05 9.83
C LEU A 62 -0.55 0.67 9.27
N MET A 63 0.32 0.12 8.43
CA MET A 63 0.14 -1.18 7.78
C MET A 63 1.23 -2.19 8.19
N SER A 64 1.78 -2.07 9.41
CA SER A 64 2.85 -2.95 9.91
C SER A 64 2.46 -4.43 9.89
N HIS A 65 1.19 -4.76 10.16
CA HIS A 65 0.66 -6.12 10.07
C HIS A 65 0.89 -6.76 8.69
N LEU A 66 0.73 -5.98 7.61
CA LEU A 66 0.98 -6.46 6.25
C LEU A 66 2.48 -6.58 5.96
N GLY A 67 3.28 -5.60 6.42
CA GLY A 67 4.74 -5.63 6.28
C GLY A 67 5.35 -6.88 6.91
N GLU A 68 4.97 -7.19 8.15
CA GLU A 68 5.39 -8.39 8.86
C GLU A 68 4.91 -9.68 8.16
N ASN A 69 3.65 -9.71 7.70
CA ASN A 69 3.10 -10.86 7.00
C ASN A 69 3.89 -11.15 5.71
N LEU A 70 4.11 -10.15 4.87
CA LEU A 70 4.83 -10.33 3.60
C LEU A 70 6.30 -10.71 3.82
N ALA A 71 6.96 -10.14 4.84
CA ALA A 71 8.32 -10.53 5.19
C ALA A 71 8.39 -12.01 5.60
N SER A 72 7.41 -12.51 6.37
CA SER A 72 7.31 -13.93 6.72
C SER A 72 7.07 -14.84 5.52
N LYS A 73 6.67 -14.29 4.37
CA LYS A 73 6.46 -15.00 3.10
C LYS A 73 7.62 -14.85 2.12
N GLY A 74 8.76 -14.33 2.58
CA GLY A 74 9.97 -14.22 1.76
C GLY A 74 9.97 -13.00 0.86
N PHE A 75 9.63 -11.83 1.40
CA PHE A 75 9.82 -10.52 0.78
C PHE A 75 10.63 -9.63 1.72
N VAL A 76 11.40 -8.69 1.19
CA VAL A 76 11.87 -7.55 1.96
C VAL A 76 10.82 -6.46 1.85
N THR A 77 10.26 -6.03 2.98
CA THR A 77 9.21 -5.00 3.00
C THR A 77 9.71 -3.73 3.65
N VAL A 78 9.44 -2.59 3.05
CA VAL A 78 9.81 -1.27 3.56
C VAL A 78 8.59 -0.36 3.61
N SER A 79 8.39 0.29 4.74
CA SER A 79 7.35 1.31 4.91
C SER A 79 7.99 2.61 5.37
N ILE A 80 7.53 3.72 4.84
CA ILE A 80 8.12 5.04 5.05
C ILE A 80 7.11 6.02 5.63
N ASP A 81 7.60 7.07 6.28
CA ASP A 81 6.84 8.28 6.52
C ASP A 81 7.01 9.22 5.34
N HIS A 82 5.92 9.73 4.81
CA HIS A 82 5.94 10.74 3.77
C HIS A 82 5.92 12.13 4.39
N THR A 83 6.80 13.02 3.95
CA THR A 83 6.84 14.41 4.38
C THR A 83 5.49 15.09 4.15
N ASP A 84 5.10 15.99 5.04
CA ASP A 84 3.79 16.69 5.04
C ASP A 84 2.57 15.76 5.06
N SER A 85 2.72 14.53 5.52
CA SER A 85 1.68 13.51 5.36
C SER A 85 1.55 12.56 6.56
N THR A 86 2.21 12.88 7.68
CA THR A 86 2.12 12.10 8.92
C THR A 86 1.14 12.73 9.90
N TYR A 87 0.86 12.05 11.01
CA TYR A 87 -0.07 12.57 12.02
C TYR A 87 0.43 13.83 12.72
N ASP A 88 1.74 14.03 12.77
CA ASP A 88 2.42 15.18 13.37
C ASP A 88 3.08 16.11 12.36
N ASP A 89 2.97 15.83 11.07
CA ASP A 89 3.50 16.65 9.97
C ASP A 89 2.51 16.72 8.80
N GLN A 90 1.67 17.77 8.80
CA GLN A 90 0.60 18.02 7.81
C GLN A 90 0.62 19.49 7.36
N GLN A 91 1.78 20.07 7.10
CA GLN A 91 1.89 21.50 6.85
C GLN A 91 1.48 21.89 5.44
N ALA A 92 1.71 21.03 4.44
CA ALA A 92 1.48 21.35 3.04
C ALA A 92 0.91 20.20 2.23
N PHE A 93 -0.42 20.09 2.10
CA PHE A 93 -1.07 19.06 1.29
C PHE A 93 -0.59 19.06 -0.18
N ALA A 94 -0.28 20.22 -0.74
CA ALA A 94 0.28 20.33 -2.09
C ALA A 94 1.63 19.61 -2.24
N SER A 95 2.47 19.61 -1.19
CA SER A 95 3.71 18.83 -1.13
C SER A 95 3.43 17.33 -1.23
N THR A 96 2.42 16.84 -0.51
CA THR A 96 1.99 15.44 -0.59
C THR A 96 1.58 15.03 -2.01
N LEU A 97 0.84 15.89 -2.72
CA LEU A 97 0.42 15.61 -4.11
C LEU A 97 1.63 15.43 -5.05
N TYR A 98 2.64 16.27 -4.88
CA TYR A 98 3.85 16.24 -5.70
C TYR A 98 4.78 15.08 -5.34
N ASN A 99 5.06 14.91 -4.04
CA ASN A 99 6.09 14.01 -3.58
C ASN A 99 5.66 12.54 -3.54
N ARG A 100 4.38 12.23 -3.36
CA ARG A 100 3.94 10.86 -3.13
C ARG A 100 4.41 9.85 -4.19
N PRO A 101 4.29 10.11 -5.51
CA PRO A 101 4.87 9.23 -6.52
C PRO A 101 6.40 9.20 -6.49
N LEU A 102 7.04 10.34 -6.20
CA LEU A 102 8.49 10.47 -6.15
C LEU A 102 9.09 9.69 -4.98
N ASP A 103 8.50 9.79 -3.80
CA ASP A 103 8.95 9.09 -2.60
C ASP A 103 8.96 7.58 -2.79
N GLN A 104 7.91 7.03 -3.43
CA GLN A 104 7.84 5.60 -3.72
C GLN A 104 9.01 5.15 -4.61
N ARG A 105 9.33 5.92 -5.66
CA ARG A 105 10.47 5.63 -6.54
C ARG A 105 11.81 5.84 -5.85
N PHE A 106 11.94 6.89 -5.04
CA PHE A 106 13.13 7.13 -4.24
C PHE A 106 13.45 5.95 -3.31
N VAL A 107 12.41 5.38 -2.67
CA VAL A 107 12.59 4.23 -1.78
C VAL A 107 13.07 3.00 -2.56
N ILE A 108 12.53 2.75 -3.75
CA ILE A 108 12.99 1.64 -4.60
C ILE A 108 14.49 1.80 -4.92
N GLU A 109 14.90 3.01 -5.35
CA GLU A 109 16.31 3.28 -5.65
C GLU A 109 17.18 3.11 -4.40
N ARG A 110 16.77 3.69 -3.27
CA ARG A 110 17.56 3.57 -2.04
C ARG A 110 17.68 2.13 -1.56
N MET A 111 16.63 1.34 -1.66
CA MET A 111 16.68 -0.08 -1.29
C MET A 111 17.56 -0.89 -2.24
N ALA A 112 17.58 -0.54 -3.54
CA ALA A 112 18.49 -1.14 -4.52
C ALA A 112 19.97 -0.85 -4.19
N GLU A 113 20.29 0.39 -3.79
CA GLU A 113 21.63 0.77 -3.35
C GLU A 113 22.05 -0.01 -2.08
N LEU A 114 21.18 -0.05 -1.07
CA LEU A 114 21.45 -0.77 0.19
C LEU A 114 21.58 -2.28 -0.03
N GLY A 115 20.84 -2.86 -0.98
CA GLY A 115 20.98 -4.26 -1.35
C GLY A 115 22.31 -4.60 -2.04
N LYS A 116 22.94 -3.63 -2.70
CA LYS A 116 24.27 -3.78 -3.33
C LYS A 116 25.42 -3.57 -2.35
N ASP A 117 25.20 -2.83 -1.26
CA ASP A 117 26.23 -2.52 -0.26
C ASP A 117 26.44 -3.73 0.68
N GLN A 118 27.49 -4.49 0.43
CA GLN A 118 27.83 -5.68 1.22
C GLN A 118 28.21 -5.36 2.69
N SER A 119 28.45 -4.09 3.03
CA SER A 119 28.69 -3.66 4.42
C SER A 119 27.40 -3.37 5.19
N HIS A 120 26.27 -3.21 4.49
CA HIS A 120 24.96 -2.97 5.07
C HIS A 120 24.25 -4.30 5.40
N PHE A 121 23.42 -4.36 6.45
CA PHE A 121 22.70 -5.59 6.83
C PHE A 121 21.71 -6.10 5.75
N LEU A 122 21.31 -5.25 4.82
CA LEU A 122 20.51 -5.60 3.64
C LEU A 122 21.34 -6.05 2.44
N GLY A 123 22.66 -6.02 2.54
CA GLY A 123 23.57 -6.40 1.45
C GLY A 123 23.34 -7.84 0.99
N GLY A 124 23.06 -8.03 -0.30
CA GLY A 124 22.73 -9.32 -0.89
C GLY A 124 21.31 -9.84 -0.59
N LEU A 125 20.51 -9.13 0.25
CA LEU A 125 19.19 -9.59 0.66
C LEU A 125 18.05 -9.06 -0.24
N VAL A 126 18.23 -7.89 -0.86
CA VAL A 126 17.17 -7.17 -1.61
C VAL A 126 17.30 -7.40 -3.10
N ASP A 127 16.25 -7.94 -3.72
CA ASP A 127 16.05 -7.92 -5.17
C ASP A 127 15.06 -6.79 -5.52
N ALA A 128 15.60 -5.58 -5.75
CA ALA A 128 14.80 -4.42 -6.11
C ALA A 128 14.35 -4.41 -7.58
N GLU A 129 14.91 -5.29 -8.44
CA GLU A 129 14.47 -5.45 -9.83
C GLU A 129 13.07 -6.09 -9.91
N LYS A 130 12.63 -6.74 -8.82
CA LYS A 130 11.31 -7.32 -8.65
C LYS A 130 10.59 -6.63 -7.50
N THR A 131 10.06 -5.44 -7.76
CA THR A 131 9.40 -4.61 -6.75
C THR A 131 7.90 -4.66 -6.88
N GLY A 132 7.22 -4.89 -5.74
CA GLY A 132 5.80 -4.63 -5.56
C GLY A 132 5.59 -3.34 -4.78
N VAL A 133 4.50 -2.63 -5.07
CA VAL A 133 4.11 -1.46 -4.30
C VAL A 133 2.70 -1.64 -3.76
N VAL A 134 2.55 -1.47 -2.45
CA VAL A 134 1.25 -1.36 -1.76
C VAL A 134 0.99 0.11 -1.48
N GLY A 135 -0.16 0.61 -1.91
CA GLY A 135 -0.55 2.00 -1.62
C GLY A 135 -1.96 2.07 -1.06
N TYR A 136 -2.11 2.66 0.15
CA TYR A 136 -3.40 2.93 0.76
C TYR A 136 -3.79 4.39 0.58
N SER A 137 -5.03 4.66 0.15
CA SER A 137 -5.58 6.01 0.00
C SER A 137 -4.63 6.91 -0.82
N MET A 138 -4.01 7.91 -0.21
CA MET A 138 -3.00 8.77 -0.84
C MET A 138 -1.76 7.96 -1.28
N GLY A 139 -1.39 6.88 -0.60
CA GLY A 139 -0.36 5.94 -1.08
C GLY A 139 -0.78 5.26 -2.39
N GLY A 140 -2.07 4.92 -2.52
CA GLY A 140 -2.67 4.43 -3.76
C GLY A 140 -2.66 5.46 -4.88
N TYR A 141 -2.85 6.74 -4.58
CA TYR A 141 -2.71 7.84 -5.53
C TYR A 141 -1.30 7.85 -6.15
N GLY A 142 -0.25 7.79 -5.33
CA GLY A 142 1.12 7.71 -5.83
C GLY A 142 1.39 6.46 -6.66
N LEU A 143 0.92 5.31 -6.18
CA LEU A 143 1.05 4.04 -6.88
C LEU A 143 0.40 4.09 -8.27
N ILE A 144 -0.85 4.51 -8.39
CA ILE A 144 -1.59 4.56 -9.66
C ILE A 144 -0.88 5.45 -10.69
N ASN A 145 -0.30 6.59 -10.24
CA ASN A 145 0.53 7.41 -11.11
C ASN A 145 1.79 6.64 -11.56
N ASN A 146 2.52 6.02 -10.64
CA ASN A 146 3.72 5.23 -10.95
C ASN A 146 3.45 4.00 -11.82
N LEU A 147 2.22 3.50 -11.87
CA LEU A 147 1.82 2.42 -12.77
C LEU A 147 1.50 2.90 -14.20
N GLY A 148 1.45 4.23 -14.43
CA GLY A 148 1.30 4.80 -15.76
C GLY A 148 0.00 5.57 -16.01
N ALA A 149 -0.84 5.80 -15.00
CA ALA A 149 -1.97 6.71 -15.10
C ALA A 149 -1.50 8.14 -14.78
N GLY A 150 -1.16 8.92 -15.81
CA GLY A 150 -0.78 10.32 -15.66
C GLY A 150 -1.97 11.19 -15.24
N PHE A 151 -1.69 12.24 -14.46
CA PHE A 151 -2.72 13.16 -13.98
C PHE A 151 -3.34 13.95 -15.13
N SER A 152 -4.59 14.38 -14.95
CA SER A 152 -5.28 15.27 -15.88
C SER A 152 -4.73 16.69 -15.80
N ASP A 153 -4.81 17.44 -16.89
CA ASP A 153 -4.43 18.87 -16.90
C ASP A 153 -5.29 19.68 -15.92
N LYS A 154 -6.53 19.26 -15.67
CA LYS A 154 -7.39 19.86 -14.65
C LYS A 154 -6.79 19.70 -13.23
N ALA A 155 -6.24 18.54 -12.92
CA ALA A 155 -5.60 18.29 -11.62
C ALA A 155 -4.30 19.08 -11.46
N VAL A 156 -3.49 19.13 -12.52
CA VAL A 156 -2.22 19.88 -12.53
C VAL A 156 -2.45 21.37 -12.29
N ASN A 157 -3.55 21.92 -12.80
CA ASN A 157 -3.91 23.34 -12.66
C ASN A 157 -4.91 23.61 -11.52
N ALA A 158 -5.19 22.62 -10.67
CA ALA A 158 -6.11 22.80 -9.55
C ALA A 158 -5.54 23.74 -8.48
N THR A 159 -6.41 24.43 -7.75
CA THR A 159 -6.02 25.35 -6.66
C THR A 159 -5.20 24.65 -5.56
N VAL A 160 -5.40 23.34 -5.38
CA VAL A 160 -4.67 22.53 -4.40
C VAL A 160 -3.32 22.02 -4.94
N ALA A 161 -3.03 22.22 -6.23
CA ALA A 161 -1.74 21.82 -6.80
C ALA A 161 -0.59 22.71 -6.25
N PRO A 162 0.63 22.16 -6.16
CA PRO A 162 1.78 22.95 -5.75
C PRO A 162 2.08 24.06 -6.79
N PRO A 163 2.71 25.17 -6.35
CA PRO A 163 3.05 26.28 -7.25
C PRO A 163 4.08 25.87 -8.31
N ASN A 164 4.29 26.76 -9.28
CA ASN A 164 5.31 26.61 -10.34
C ASN A 164 5.16 25.35 -11.20
N ASP A 165 3.92 24.92 -11.45
CA ASP A 165 3.58 23.77 -12.30
C ASP A 165 4.30 22.47 -11.89
N LEU A 166 4.71 22.34 -10.62
CA LEU A 166 5.47 21.17 -10.15
C LEU A 166 4.74 19.85 -10.41
N LEU A 167 3.41 19.85 -10.34
CA LEU A 167 2.62 18.63 -10.57
C LEU A 167 2.61 18.18 -12.04
N ALA A 168 3.03 19.06 -12.98
CA ALA A 168 3.06 18.75 -14.42
C ALA A 168 4.01 17.58 -14.77
N ILE A 169 5.02 17.28 -13.94
CA ILE A 169 5.87 16.10 -14.16
C ILE A 169 5.10 14.79 -14.14
N HIS A 170 3.97 14.75 -13.45
CA HIS A 170 3.10 13.60 -13.28
C HIS A 170 1.91 13.57 -14.25
N ALA A 171 1.78 14.59 -15.14
CA ALA A 171 0.66 14.74 -16.04
C ALA A 171 0.69 13.76 -17.21
N ALA A 172 -0.48 13.30 -17.65
CA ALA A 172 -0.62 12.50 -18.87
C ALA A 172 -0.19 13.24 -20.14
N SER A 173 -0.32 14.57 -20.14
CA SER A 173 0.10 15.47 -21.24
C SER A 173 1.61 15.71 -21.28
N ASN A 174 2.35 15.37 -20.21
CA ASN A 174 3.81 15.50 -20.21
C ASN A 174 4.44 14.39 -21.08
N PRO A 175 5.15 14.75 -22.19
CA PRO A 175 5.72 13.76 -23.08
C PRO A 175 6.79 12.86 -22.41
N ARG A 176 7.40 13.33 -21.31
CA ARG A 176 8.40 12.57 -20.54
C ARG A 176 7.78 11.74 -19.40
N PHE A 177 6.48 11.81 -19.18
CA PHE A 177 5.85 11.10 -18.07
C PHE A 177 6.12 9.60 -18.14
N ARG A 178 5.96 8.99 -19.32
CA ARG A 178 6.18 7.53 -19.50
C ARG A 178 7.63 7.13 -19.29
N ASP A 179 8.57 7.97 -19.67
CA ASP A 179 10.01 7.72 -19.49
C ASP A 179 10.43 7.82 -18.03
N SER A 180 9.60 8.47 -17.20
CA SER A 180 9.82 8.59 -15.75
C SER A 180 9.31 7.41 -14.94
N LEU A 181 8.58 6.47 -15.54
CA LEU A 181 8.06 5.30 -14.84
C LEU A 181 9.21 4.33 -14.50
N ASP A 182 9.18 3.79 -13.28
CA ASP A 182 10.19 2.83 -12.84
C ASP A 182 9.82 1.41 -13.33
N PRO A 183 10.58 0.82 -14.25
CA PRO A 183 10.27 -0.51 -14.80
C PRO A 183 10.42 -1.64 -13.77
N ARG A 184 11.05 -1.40 -12.63
CA ARG A 184 11.20 -2.36 -11.54
C ARG A 184 9.87 -2.63 -10.81
N ILE A 185 8.87 -1.74 -10.95
CA ILE A 185 7.54 -1.96 -10.36
C ILE A 185 6.79 -3.01 -11.19
N ALA A 186 6.86 -4.26 -10.73
CA ALA A 186 6.32 -5.42 -11.44
C ALA A 186 4.91 -5.84 -10.96
N ALA A 187 4.43 -5.33 -9.81
CA ALA A 187 3.10 -5.59 -9.29
C ALA A 187 2.60 -4.43 -8.41
N GLY A 188 1.32 -4.06 -8.54
CA GLY A 188 0.67 -3.03 -7.72
C GLY A 188 -0.45 -3.60 -6.85
N PHE A 189 -0.59 -3.10 -5.62
CA PHE A 189 -1.70 -3.42 -4.72
C PHE A 189 -2.30 -2.13 -4.16
N ALA A 190 -3.39 -1.67 -4.77
CA ALA A 190 -4.02 -0.38 -4.50
C ALA A 190 -5.21 -0.55 -3.55
N VAL A 191 -5.07 -0.10 -2.31
CA VAL A 191 -6.09 -0.16 -1.27
C VAL A 191 -6.79 1.19 -1.18
N ALA A 192 -8.08 1.23 -1.50
CA ALA A 192 -8.90 2.45 -1.51
C ALA A 192 -8.15 3.65 -2.13
N PRO A 193 -7.58 3.54 -3.36
CA PRO A 193 -6.73 4.58 -3.94
C PRO A 193 -7.48 5.90 -4.13
N TRP A 194 -6.92 6.97 -3.56
CA TRP A 194 -7.48 8.31 -3.62
C TRP A 194 -7.20 8.98 -4.97
N GLY A 195 -8.11 9.84 -5.45
CA GLY A 195 -7.86 10.79 -6.52
C GLY A 195 -8.83 10.75 -7.71
N MET A 196 -9.49 9.60 -8.00
CA MET A 196 -10.43 9.52 -9.13
C MET A 196 -11.68 10.35 -8.87
N LEU A 197 -12.29 10.24 -7.70
CA LEU A 197 -13.45 11.05 -7.29
C LEU A 197 -13.12 12.54 -7.32
N GLN A 198 -11.88 12.90 -6.98
CA GLN A 198 -11.34 14.26 -6.98
C GLN A 198 -10.88 14.75 -8.37
N THR A 199 -11.12 13.95 -9.41
CA THR A 199 -10.83 14.27 -10.82
C THR A 199 -9.34 14.43 -11.15
N PHE A 200 -8.45 13.77 -10.38
CA PHE A 200 -7.02 13.75 -10.70
C PHE A 200 -6.72 13.00 -11.99
N TRP A 201 -7.59 12.07 -12.38
CA TRP A 201 -7.48 11.37 -13.66
C TRP A 201 -8.74 11.53 -14.52
N GLN A 202 -8.54 11.46 -15.82
CA GLN A 202 -9.55 11.01 -16.75
C GLN A 202 -9.48 9.48 -16.86
N SER A 203 -10.61 8.81 -17.14
CA SER A 203 -10.66 7.34 -17.21
C SER A 203 -9.66 6.76 -18.22
N GLU A 204 -9.41 7.48 -19.31
CA GLU A 204 -8.49 7.09 -20.39
C GLU A 204 -7.03 6.92 -19.92
N ALA A 205 -6.64 7.64 -18.87
CA ALA A 205 -5.29 7.54 -18.30
C ALA A 205 -4.95 6.12 -17.81
N PHE A 206 -5.96 5.38 -17.34
CA PHE A 206 -5.79 4.02 -16.82
C PHE A 206 -5.45 3.00 -17.92
N ALA A 207 -5.76 3.27 -19.17
CA ALA A 207 -5.29 2.46 -20.31
C ALA A 207 -3.75 2.47 -20.43
N GLY A 208 -3.07 3.39 -19.74
CA GLY A 208 -1.61 3.43 -19.64
C GLY A 208 -1.01 2.37 -18.72
N ILE A 209 -1.79 1.82 -17.79
CA ILE A 209 -1.34 0.80 -16.85
C ILE A 209 -1.18 -0.53 -17.57
N ARG A 210 0.00 -1.16 -17.40
CA ARG A 210 0.35 -2.48 -17.94
C ARG A 210 0.68 -3.48 -16.84
N THR A 211 1.16 -2.98 -15.71
CA THR A 211 1.57 -3.76 -14.55
C THR A 211 0.35 -4.41 -13.90
N PRO A 212 0.42 -5.71 -13.56
CA PRO A 212 -0.64 -6.39 -12.81
C PRO A 212 -1.01 -5.63 -11.54
N THR A 213 -2.30 -5.34 -11.37
CA THR A 213 -2.77 -4.47 -10.28
C THR A 213 -3.97 -5.07 -9.56
N PHE A 214 -3.84 -5.18 -8.23
CA PHE A 214 -4.93 -5.57 -7.35
C PHE A 214 -5.57 -4.33 -6.73
N TYR A 215 -6.87 -4.16 -6.90
CA TYR A 215 -7.67 -3.10 -6.28
C TYR A 215 -8.47 -3.67 -5.12
N LEU A 216 -8.49 -2.97 -3.98
CA LEU A 216 -9.24 -3.32 -2.80
C LEU A 216 -9.98 -2.09 -2.29
N VAL A 217 -11.28 -2.21 -1.95
CA VAL A 217 -12.09 -1.07 -1.49
C VAL A 217 -13.36 -1.53 -0.77
N GLY A 218 -13.88 -0.72 0.14
CA GLY A 218 -15.22 -0.86 0.71
C GLY A 218 -16.30 -0.31 -0.25
N ASP A 219 -17.48 -0.94 -0.34
CA ASP A 219 -18.55 -0.43 -1.23
C ASP A 219 -19.30 0.78 -0.64
N LYS A 220 -18.99 1.15 0.62
CA LYS A 220 -19.48 2.34 1.31
C LYS A 220 -18.39 3.38 1.54
N ASP A 221 -17.26 3.24 0.84
CA ASP A 221 -16.20 4.24 0.89
C ASP A 221 -16.67 5.54 0.22
N ASP A 222 -16.91 6.56 1.00
CA ASP A 222 -17.33 7.91 0.57
C ASP A 222 -16.13 8.85 0.32
N THR A 223 -14.95 8.49 0.81
CA THR A 223 -13.71 9.26 0.64
C THR A 223 -13.15 9.15 -0.78
N VAL A 224 -13.11 7.93 -1.34
CA VAL A 224 -12.58 7.68 -2.69
C VAL A 224 -13.66 7.33 -3.70
N GLY A 225 -14.86 7.00 -3.24
CA GLY A 225 -15.99 6.59 -4.03
C GLY A 225 -15.84 5.19 -4.63
N TYR A 226 -16.79 4.30 -4.37
CA TYR A 226 -16.76 2.96 -4.96
C TYR A 226 -17.12 2.99 -6.45
N GLU A 227 -18.36 3.41 -6.78
CA GLU A 227 -18.89 3.34 -8.16
C GLU A 227 -18.25 4.37 -9.10
N THR A 228 -17.97 5.57 -8.61
CA THR A 228 -17.43 6.70 -9.38
C THR A 228 -15.91 6.85 -9.24
N GLY A 229 -15.30 6.10 -8.35
CA GLY A 229 -13.87 6.11 -8.03
C GLY A 229 -13.19 4.80 -8.41
N VAL A 230 -12.98 3.92 -7.44
CA VAL A 230 -12.12 2.72 -7.61
C VAL A 230 -12.66 1.75 -8.66
N ARG A 231 -13.97 1.60 -8.78
CA ARG A 231 -14.57 0.74 -9.81
C ARG A 231 -14.34 1.28 -11.24
N VAL A 232 -14.30 2.61 -11.40
CA VAL A 232 -13.92 3.23 -12.69
C VAL A 232 -12.45 2.95 -12.99
N MET A 233 -11.54 3.14 -12.01
CA MET A 233 -10.12 2.81 -12.16
C MET A 233 -9.93 1.36 -12.63
N TYR A 234 -10.56 0.41 -11.92
CA TYR A 234 -10.50 -1.01 -12.25
C TYR A 234 -10.98 -1.31 -13.68
N LYS A 235 -12.13 -0.75 -14.08
CA LYS A 235 -12.67 -0.99 -15.43
C LYS A 235 -11.78 -0.40 -16.52
N ALA A 236 -11.22 0.78 -16.28
CA ALA A 236 -10.44 1.52 -17.26
C ALA A 236 -9.00 1.00 -17.43
N ALA A 237 -8.46 0.28 -16.43
CA ALA A 237 -7.13 -0.34 -16.51
C ALA A 237 -7.13 -1.66 -17.34
N TYR A 238 -7.84 -1.67 -18.47
CA TYR A 238 -8.10 -2.89 -19.25
C TYR A 238 -6.87 -3.48 -19.97
N ASN A 239 -5.76 -2.78 -19.99
CA ASN A 239 -4.51 -3.24 -20.58
C ASN A 239 -3.59 -3.96 -19.59
N SER A 240 -4.02 -4.11 -18.32
CA SER A 240 -3.30 -4.87 -17.30
C SER A 240 -4.14 -6.05 -16.80
N GLU A 241 -3.50 -7.09 -16.31
CA GLU A 241 -4.17 -8.04 -15.44
C GLU A 241 -4.58 -7.32 -14.16
N ARG A 242 -5.86 -7.44 -13.80
CA ARG A 242 -6.41 -6.66 -12.70
C ARG A 242 -7.46 -7.43 -11.91
N TYR A 243 -7.44 -7.20 -10.62
CA TYR A 243 -8.34 -7.83 -9.64
C TYR A 243 -9.06 -6.76 -8.86
N LEU A 244 -10.29 -7.03 -8.42
CA LEU A 244 -11.06 -6.15 -7.54
C LEU A 244 -11.66 -6.95 -6.40
N LEU A 245 -11.19 -6.68 -5.19
CA LEU A 245 -11.81 -7.15 -3.95
C LEU A 245 -12.67 -6.04 -3.37
N THR A 246 -13.94 -6.33 -3.15
CA THR A 246 -14.88 -5.38 -2.55
C THR A 246 -15.36 -5.90 -1.20
N TYR A 247 -15.09 -5.15 -0.14
CA TYR A 247 -15.70 -5.40 1.17
C TYR A 247 -17.10 -4.80 1.20
N LYS A 248 -18.11 -5.65 1.31
CA LYS A 248 -19.50 -5.24 1.38
C LYS A 248 -19.80 -4.48 2.68
N ASN A 249 -20.44 -3.32 2.57
CA ASN A 249 -20.81 -2.42 3.67
C ASN A 249 -19.62 -1.83 4.45
N ALA A 250 -18.39 -1.97 3.93
CA ALA A 250 -17.21 -1.36 4.54
C ALA A 250 -16.97 0.05 4.00
N GLY A 251 -16.37 0.90 4.84
CA GLY A 251 -15.95 2.26 4.52
C GLY A 251 -14.51 2.34 4.00
N HIS A 252 -13.89 3.50 4.23
CA HIS A 252 -12.54 3.82 3.72
C HIS A 252 -11.42 3.00 4.36
N ASN A 253 -11.59 2.59 5.62
CA ASN A 253 -10.56 1.86 6.36
C ASN A 253 -10.52 0.35 6.06
N ALA A 254 -11.17 -0.08 4.99
CA ALA A 254 -11.28 -1.48 4.61
C ALA A 254 -9.90 -2.14 4.41
N GLY A 255 -9.46 -2.91 5.40
CA GLY A 255 -8.27 -3.75 5.34
C GLY A 255 -6.91 -3.07 5.53
N ALA A 256 -6.82 -1.74 5.51
CA ALA A 256 -5.54 -1.05 5.54
C ALA A 256 -5.01 -0.77 6.96
N PRO A 257 -5.72 -0.04 7.85
CA PRO A 257 -5.16 0.31 9.14
C PRO A 257 -4.96 -0.90 10.05
N MET A 258 -3.92 -0.85 10.87
CA MET A 258 -3.81 -1.71 12.05
C MET A 258 -5.03 -1.48 12.98
N PRO A 259 -5.34 -2.41 13.91
CA PRO A 259 -6.36 -2.19 14.93
C PRO A 259 -6.07 -0.94 15.76
N VAL A 260 -7.13 -0.35 16.32
CA VAL A 260 -7.03 0.85 17.18
C VAL A 260 -5.98 0.63 18.27
N PRO A 261 -4.99 1.51 18.41
CA PRO A 261 -4.07 1.46 19.54
C PRO A 261 -4.80 1.58 20.88
N ARG A 262 -4.37 0.79 21.86
CA ARG A 262 -5.00 0.75 23.17
C ARG A 262 -5.02 2.12 23.85
N GLU A 263 -3.97 2.90 23.68
CA GLU A 263 -3.81 4.23 24.24
C GLU A 263 -4.90 5.20 23.75
N ILE A 264 -5.41 5.01 22.52
CA ILE A 264 -6.56 5.77 22.02
C ILE A 264 -7.86 5.29 22.70
N LEU A 265 -8.06 3.96 22.79
CA LEU A 265 -9.27 3.40 23.42
C LEU A 265 -9.35 3.75 24.91
N ASP A 266 -8.21 3.80 25.60
CA ASP A 266 -8.12 4.14 27.03
C ASP A 266 -8.16 5.68 27.26
N SER A 267 -8.13 6.49 26.20
CA SER A 267 -8.21 7.95 26.30
C SER A 267 -9.64 8.41 26.66
N PRO A 268 -9.81 9.55 27.36
CA PRO A 268 -11.13 10.00 27.80
C PRO A 268 -12.16 10.23 26.68
N THR A 269 -11.70 10.57 25.47
CA THR A 269 -12.58 10.90 24.34
C THR A 269 -12.61 9.82 23.27
N GLY A 270 -11.63 8.92 23.21
CA GLY A 270 -11.45 7.98 22.10
C GLY A 270 -11.19 8.66 20.75
N GLU A 271 -10.81 9.95 20.75
CA GLU A 271 -10.61 10.74 19.54
C GLU A 271 -9.56 10.11 18.62
N GLY A 272 -9.91 9.94 17.35
CA GLY A 272 -9.07 9.33 16.34
C GLY A 272 -9.24 7.80 16.21
N ALA A 273 -10.07 7.16 17.05
CA ALA A 273 -10.34 5.73 16.95
C ALA A 273 -10.98 5.34 15.61
N ASP A 274 -11.89 6.18 15.11
CA ASP A 274 -12.61 6.02 13.85
C ASP A 274 -11.66 5.87 12.63
N HIS A 275 -10.46 6.43 12.72
CA HIS A 275 -9.44 6.30 11.68
C HIS A 275 -8.87 4.87 11.54
N TYR A 276 -9.00 4.06 12.59
CA TYR A 276 -8.48 2.68 12.63
C TYR A 276 -9.59 1.63 12.56
N MET A 277 -10.84 2.05 12.50
CA MET A 277 -12.01 1.16 12.58
C MET A 277 -12.84 1.20 11.31
N ASP A 278 -13.58 0.12 11.08
CA ASP A 278 -14.71 0.09 10.16
C ASP A 278 -16.00 -0.09 10.98
N PRO A 279 -17.11 0.60 10.63
CA PRO A 279 -18.34 0.52 11.44
C PRO A 279 -19.03 -0.85 11.37
N VAL A 280 -18.68 -1.69 10.41
CA VAL A 280 -19.35 -2.99 10.17
C VAL A 280 -18.39 -4.17 10.34
N TRP A 281 -17.15 -4.01 9.92
CA TRP A 281 -16.18 -5.09 9.86
C TRP A 281 -15.18 -5.06 11.00
N ASP A 282 -14.81 -6.24 11.50
CA ASP A 282 -13.63 -6.40 12.35
C ASP A 282 -12.35 -6.15 11.55
N ASN A 283 -11.49 -5.26 12.05
CA ASN A 283 -10.25 -4.86 11.37
C ASN A 283 -9.29 -6.02 11.18
N VAL A 284 -9.11 -6.87 12.20
CA VAL A 284 -8.17 -8.00 12.12
C VAL A 284 -8.61 -8.97 11.02
N ARG A 285 -9.92 -9.20 10.90
CA ARG A 285 -10.47 -10.05 9.84
C ARG A 285 -10.22 -9.46 8.45
N MET A 286 -10.49 -8.16 8.27
CA MET A 286 -10.20 -7.47 6.99
C MET A 286 -8.71 -7.51 6.66
N ASN A 287 -7.86 -7.23 7.64
CA ASN A 287 -6.41 -7.27 7.47
C ASN A 287 -5.91 -8.66 7.07
N ASN A 288 -6.46 -9.72 7.65
CA ASN A 288 -6.11 -11.10 7.28
C ASN A 288 -6.55 -11.45 5.85
N VAL A 289 -7.73 -11.01 5.42
CA VAL A 289 -8.21 -11.19 4.04
C VAL A 289 -7.31 -10.41 3.07
N MET A 290 -6.97 -9.15 3.38
CA MET A 290 -6.04 -8.37 2.58
C MET A 290 -4.66 -9.04 2.49
N ALA A 291 -4.12 -9.50 3.63
CA ALA A 291 -2.82 -10.18 3.68
C ALA A 291 -2.80 -11.47 2.84
N HIS A 292 -3.92 -12.22 2.82
CA HIS A 292 -4.08 -13.41 1.96
C HIS A 292 -3.95 -13.05 0.48
N PHE A 293 -4.73 -12.08 -0.01
CA PHE A 293 -4.72 -11.69 -1.42
C PHE A 293 -3.41 -10.98 -1.82
N ALA A 294 -2.84 -10.14 -0.95
CA ALA A 294 -1.54 -9.52 -1.21
C ALA A 294 -0.43 -10.57 -1.32
N THR A 295 -0.44 -11.58 -0.44
CA THR A 295 0.51 -12.70 -0.50
C THR A 295 0.37 -13.47 -1.82
N ALA A 296 -0.85 -13.82 -2.22
CA ALA A 296 -1.09 -14.53 -3.48
C ALA A 296 -0.63 -13.67 -4.68
N HIS A 297 -1.01 -12.40 -4.73
CA HIS A 297 -0.68 -11.49 -5.81
C HIS A 297 0.84 -11.32 -5.96
N PHE A 298 1.56 -11.02 -4.89
CA PHE A 298 2.99 -10.80 -4.99
C PHE A 298 3.79 -12.10 -5.22
N ASN A 299 3.38 -13.25 -4.70
CA ASN A 299 4.03 -14.51 -5.05
C ASN A 299 3.82 -14.86 -6.54
N ALA A 300 2.60 -14.65 -7.07
CA ALA A 300 2.33 -14.90 -8.49
C ALA A 300 3.22 -14.03 -9.40
N TYR A 301 3.24 -12.71 -9.17
CA TYR A 301 3.86 -11.77 -10.10
C TYR A 301 5.33 -11.46 -9.83
N LEU A 302 5.80 -11.51 -8.59
CA LEU A 302 7.20 -11.23 -8.28
C LEU A 302 8.05 -12.49 -8.19
N LYS A 303 7.48 -13.63 -7.77
CA LYS A 303 8.20 -14.90 -7.66
C LYS A 303 7.86 -15.89 -8.78
N GLY A 304 6.86 -15.59 -9.61
CA GLY A 304 6.44 -16.48 -10.69
C GLY A 304 5.74 -17.76 -10.21
N ASP A 305 5.17 -17.76 -9.00
CA ASP A 305 4.44 -18.91 -8.47
C ASP A 305 3.04 -19.00 -9.09
N ALA A 306 2.92 -19.78 -10.15
CA ALA A 306 1.67 -19.94 -10.89
C ALA A 306 0.52 -20.56 -10.06
N THR A 307 0.81 -21.28 -8.97
CA THR A 307 -0.21 -21.88 -8.12
C THR A 307 -1.02 -20.83 -7.36
N MET A 308 -0.47 -19.63 -7.21
CA MET A 308 -1.15 -18.52 -6.55
C MET A 308 -2.33 -17.96 -7.35
N PHE A 309 -2.39 -18.19 -8.66
CA PHE A 309 -3.55 -17.80 -9.45
C PHE A 309 -4.85 -18.53 -9.05
N ASP A 310 -4.76 -19.70 -8.44
CA ASP A 310 -5.92 -20.39 -7.88
C ASP A 310 -6.62 -19.59 -6.77
N TYR A 311 -5.90 -18.71 -6.09
CA TYR A 311 -6.43 -17.81 -5.05
C TYR A 311 -6.91 -16.46 -5.61
N LEU A 312 -6.44 -16.07 -6.79
CA LEU A 312 -6.75 -14.77 -7.40
C LEU A 312 -7.93 -14.86 -8.38
N HIS A 313 -8.13 -16.02 -9.02
CA HIS A 313 -9.19 -16.19 -9.99
C HIS A 313 -10.46 -16.73 -9.35
N VAL A 314 -11.60 -16.10 -9.64
CA VAL A 314 -12.90 -16.64 -9.29
C VAL A 314 -13.17 -17.86 -10.18
N ARG A 315 -13.30 -19.02 -9.60
CA ARG A 315 -13.69 -20.24 -10.34
C ARG A 315 -15.12 -20.07 -10.86
N ARG A 316 -15.28 -20.12 -12.17
CA ARG A 316 -16.61 -19.92 -12.82
C ARG A 316 -17.59 -21.04 -12.53
N ASP A 317 -17.11 -22.19 -12.07
CA ASP A 317 -17.91 -23.39 -11.82
C ASP A 317 -18.51 -23.46 -10.40
N GLU A 318 -18.14 -22.53 -9.51
CA GLU A 318 -18.77 -22.40 -8.20
C GLU A 318 -19.93 -21.40 -8.27
N PRO A 319 -21.15 -21.77 -7.76
CA PRO A 319 -22.26 -20.82 -7.71
C PRO A 319 -21.83 -19.57 -6.94
N ALA A 320 -22.18 -18.39 -7.46
CA ALA A 320 -21.83 -17.08 -6.89
C ALA A 320 -22.16 -16.92 -5.38
N ALA A 321 -23.05 -17.77 -4.85
CA ALA A 321 -23.40 -17.87 -3.44
C ALA A 321 -22.26 -18.44 -2.56
N ALA A 322 -21.34 -19.24 -3.11
CA ALA A 322 -20.26 -19.85 -2.32
C ALA A 322 -19.10 -18.86 -2.06
N VAL A 323 -18.90 -17.86 -2.92
CA VAL A 323 -17.85 -16.85 -2.78
C VAL A 323 -18.30 -15.66 -1.91
N GLY A 324 -19.62 -15.48 -1.75
CA GLY A 324 -20.20 -14.39 -0.94
C GLY A 324 -20.49 -14.75 0.52
N ALA A 325 -20.43 -16.03 0.87
CA ALA A 325 -20.83 -16.50 2.17
C ALA A 325 -19.66 -16.73 3.13
N VAL A 326 -18.83 -15.70 3.33
CA VAL A 326 -18.30 -15.51 4.67
C VAL A 326 -19.38 -14.75 5.42
N ALA A 327 -20.41 -15.50 5.87
CA ALA A 327 -21.45 -14.96 6.69
C ALA A 327 -20.85 -14.25 7.90
N ALA A 328 -21.30 -13.01 8.15
CA ALA A 328 -21.18 -12.44 9.47
C ALA A 328 -21.85 -13.38 10.48
N PRO A 329 -21.35 -13.47 11.72
CA PRO A 329 -21.99 -14.24 12.77
C PRO A 329 -23.41 -13.76 13.04
#